data_0bcb3ef7952cde54f6324d1cf48e4b77
#
_entry.id   0bcb3ef7952cde54f6324d1cf48e4b77
#
_cell.length_a   1.000
_cell.length_b   1.000
_cell.length_c   1.000
_cell.angle_alpha   90.00
_cell.angle_beta   90.00
_cell.angle_gamma   90.00
#
_symmetry.space_group_name_H-M   'P 1'
#
loop_
_entity.id
_entity.type
_entity.pdbx_description
1 polymer ?
#
loop_
_entity_poly.entity_id
_entity_poly.type
_entity_poly.pdbx_seq_one_letter_code
_entity_poly.pdbx_strand_id
1 'polypeptide(L)'
;MNRCSFLHATAPAVAAGALILTSCSTPQTRISDHPDLYQSISHRDQALVSQEQIRIGMSRPAVWLAWGSPDRRIIGNMGGGTTETWVYTYYASCPYYPFEPLDEYFGAPLYDPFCYSWFPPSIPYPGKLVTFAHSKAVSFQYVTSH
;
A
#
# COMPACT_ATOMS: atom_id res chain seq x y z
N MET A 1 -38.27 43.80 47.17
CA MET A 1 -38.81 42.43 46.97
C MET A 1 -38.83 42.15 45.47
N ASN A 2 -37.71 41.69 44.89
CA ASN A 2 -37.63 41.33 43.46
C ASN A 2 -36.84 40.06 43.37
N ARG A 3 -37.52 39.03 42.94
CA ARG A 3 -36.94 37.68 42.65
C ARG A 3 -36.34 37.68 41.28
N CYS A 4 -35.00 37.52 41.17
CA CYS A 4 -34.33 37.16 39.92
C CYS A 4 -34.39 35.67 39.74
N SER A 5 -35.12 35.22 38.70
CA SER A 5 -35.10 33.83 38.21
C SER A 5 -33.89 33.62 37.32
N PHE A 6 -32.99 32.75 37.72
CA PHE A 6 -31.88 32.26 36.87
C PHE A 6 -32.41 31.17 35.94
N LEU A 7 -32.44 31.46 34.65
CA LEU A 7 -32.65 30.49 33.59
C LEU A 7 -31.32 29.79 33.33
N HIS A 8 -31.24 28.51 33.67
CA HIS A 8 -30.13 27.64 33.28
C HIS A 8 -30.36 27.19 31.84
N ALA A 9 -29.59 27.73 30.91
CA ALA A 9 -29.50 27.24 29.56
C ALA A 9 -28.49 26.10 29.53
N THR A 10 -28.98 24.86 29.46
CA THR A 10 -28.17 23.68 29.20
C THR A 10 -27.90 23.59 27.70
N ALA A 11 -26.67 23.89 27.28
CA ALA A 11 -26.22 23.66 25.91
C ALA A 11 -25.93 22.15 25.69
N PRO A 12 -26.46 21.55 24.63
CA PRO A 12 -26.08 20.17 24.28
C PRO A 12 -24.65 20.14 23.71
N ALA A 13 -23.77 19.40 24.37
CA ALA A 13 -22.44 19.08 23.84
C ALA A 13 -22.60 18.15 22.64
N VAL A 14 -22.42 18.69 21.43
CA VAL A 14 -22.31 17.92 20.21
C VAL A 14 -20.91 17.26 20.20
N ALA A 15 -20.85 15.99 20.54
CA ALA A 15 -19.65 15.17 20.35
C ALA A 15 -19.45 14.97 18.86
N ALA A 16 -18.56 15.75 18.25
CA ALA A 16 -18.09 15.52 16.89
C ALA A 16 -17.23 14.27 16.90
N GLY A 17 -17.83 13.12 16.56
CA GLY A 17 -17.11 11.87 16.30
C GLY A 17 -16.22 12.05 15.07
N ALA A 18 -14.91 12.14 15.27
CA ALA A 18 -13.93 12.11 14.19
C ALA A 18 -13.98 10.71 13.56
N LEU A 19 -14.65 10.58 12.41
CA LEU A 19 -14.54 9.42 11.54
C LEU A 19 -13.11 9.41 11.02
N ILE A 20 -12.27 8.56 11.60
CA ILE A 20 -10.95 8.24 11.04
C ILE A 20 -11.22 7.41 9.79
N LEU A 21 -11.38 8.08 8.65
CA LEU A 21 -11.33 7.44 7.35
C LEU A 21 -9.89 6.97 7.16
N THR A 22 -9.67 5.66 7.24
CA THR A 22 -8.43 5.06 6.77
C THR A 22 -8.36 5.27 5.27
N SER A 23 -7.84 6.42 4.88
CA SER A 23 -7.64 6.82 3.49
C SER A 23 -6.59 5.91 2.89
N CYS A 24 -6.97 5.14 1.86
CA CYS A 24 -5.99 4.54 0.96
C CYS A 24 -5.11 5.67 0.42
N SER A 25 -3.85 5.69 0.81
CA SER A 25 -2.90 6.74 0.39
C SER A 25 -2.61 6.62 -1.11
N THR A 26 -3.32 7.39 -1.92
CA THR A 26 -3.07 7.49 -3.36
C THR A 26 -1.90 8.45 -3.64
N PRO A 27 -1.29 8.44 -4.83
CA PRO A 27 -0.28 9.44 -5.19
C PRO A 27 -0.81 10.88 -5.03
N GLN A 28 -2.06 11.13 -5.40
CA GLN A 28 -2.69 12.44 -5.30
C GLN A 28 -2.78 12.92 -3.84
N THR A 29 -3.16 12.02 -2.93
CA THR A 29 -3.18 12.33 -1.50
C THR A 29 -1.77 12.65 -1.00
N ARG A 30 -0.76 11.84 -1.34
CA ARG A 30 0.63 12.09 -0.96
C ARG A 30 1.20 13.40 -1.52
N ILE A 31 0.83 13.76 -2.77
CA ILE A 31 1.20 15.02 -3.39
C ILE A 31 0.57 16.20 -2.64
N SER A 32 -0.72 16.11 -2.28
CA SER A 32 -1.41 17.18 -1.55
C SER A 32 -0.87 17.34 -0.12
N ASP A 33 -0.49 16.25 0.53
CA ASP A 33 0.06 16.27 1.89
C ASP A 33 1.51 16.75 1.94
N HIS A 34 2.26 16.59 0.83
CA HIS A 34 3.68 16.94 0.72
C HIS A 34 4.00 17.77 -0.54
N PRO A 35 3.39 18.96 -0.70
CA PRO A 35 3.56 19.78 -1.89
C PRO A 35 5.02 20.23 -2.11
N ASP A 36 5.76 20.53 -1.04
CA ASP A 36 7.16 20.93 -1.11
C ASP A 36 8.03 19.80 -1.66
N LEU A 37 7.77 18.57 -1.24
CA LEU A 37 8.47 17.39 -1.72
C LEU A 37 8.20 17.18 -3.22
N TYR A 38 6.95 17.33 -3.65
CA TYR A 38 6.55 17.21 -5.05
C TYR A 38 7.20 18.29 -5.91
N GLN A 39 7.29 19.55 -5.43
CA GLN A 39 7.95 20.63 -6.14
C GLN A 39 9.47 20.45 -6.22
N SER A 40 10.08 19.74 -5.28
CA SER A 40 11.54 19.50 -5.25
C SER A 40 12.03 18.48 -6.28
N ILE A 41 11.14 17.67 -6.85
CA ILE A 41 11.49 16.68 -7.87
C ILE A 41 11.36 17.26 -9.27
N SER A 42 12.05 16.64 -10.26
CA SER A 42 12.03 17.13 -11.64
C SER A 42 10.61 17.08 -12.24
N HIS A 43 10.29 18.03 -13.16
CA HIS A 43 8.99 18.02 -13.86
C HIS A 43 8.69 16.70 -14.55
N ARG A 44 9.72 16.03 -15.09
CA ARG A 44 9.58 14.71 -15.68
C ARG A 44 9.15 13.66 -14.64
N ASP A 45 9.72 13.71 -13.44
CA ASP A 45 9.38 12.81 -12.36
C ASP A 45 7.98 13.13 -11.80
N GLN A 46 7.59 14.41 -11.73
CA GLN A 46 6.26 14.85 -11.33
C GLN A 46 5.16 14.23 -12.23
N ALA A 47 5.37 14.24 -13.55
CA ALA A 47 4.42 13.64 -14.48
C ALA A 47 4.29 12.12 -14.29
N LEU A 48 5.38 11.42 -13.99
CA LEU A 48 5.36 9.98 -13.72
C LEU A 48 4.72 9.65 -12.37
N VAL A 49 5.04 10.42 -11.33
CA VAL A 49 4.47 10.26 -9.99
C VAL A 49 2.95 10.33 -10.00
N SER A 50 2.37 11.29 -10.72
CA SER A 50 0.92 11.42 -10.82
C SER A 50 0.23 10.24 -11.51
N GLN A 51 0.96 9.44 -12.27
CA GLN A 51 0.52 8.23 -12.97
C GLN A 51 0.95 6.92 -12.26
N GLU A 52 1.45 6.99 -11.02
CA GLU A 52 2.01 5.84 -10.29
C GLU A 52 3.20 5.16 -10.98
N GLN A 53 3.87 5.86 -11.88
CA GLN A 53 4.98 5.32 -12.62
C GLN A 53 6.32 5.75 -12.02
N ILE A 54 7.31 4.87 -12.16
CA ILE A 54 8.69 5.18 -11.80
C ILE A 54 9.62 4.89 -12.97
N ARG A 55 10.83 5.44 -12.89
CA ARG A 55 11.90 5.18 -13.85
C ARG A 55 13.24 5.03 -13.15
N ILE A 56 14.20 4.44 -13.84
CA ILE A 56 15.60 4.42 -13.40
C ILE A 56 16.11 5.85 -13.26
N GLY A 57 16.86 6.12 -12.19
CA GLY A 57 17.41 7.42 -11.85
C GLY A 57 16.49 8.30 -10.99
N MET A 58 15.24 7.91 -10.73
CA MET A 58 14.37 8.62 -9.78
C MET A 58 14.95 8.60 -8.36
N SER A 59 14.72 9.69 -7.64
CA SER A 59 15.09 9.78 -6.22
C SER A 59 14.14 9.01 -5.34
N ARG A 60 14.58 8.60 -4.13
CA ARG A 60 13.73 7.95 -3.13
C ARG A 60 12.45 8.74 -2.83
N PRO A 61 12.49 10.07 -2.61
CA PRO A 61 11.27 10.87 -2.42
C PRO A 61 10.29 10.77 -3.58
N ALA A 62 10.78 10.78 -4.83
CA ALA A 62 9.91 10.65 -5.99
C ALA A 62 9.25 9.27 -6.08
N VAL A 63 10.00 8.19 -5.80
CA VAL A 63 9.43 6.84 -5.72
C VAL A 63 8.42 6.71 -4.58
N TRP A 64 8.71 7.32 -3.43
CA TRP A 64 7.77 7.33 -2.31
C TRP A 64 6.46 8.08 -2.65
N LEU A 65 6.53 9.21 -3.33
CA LEU A 65 5.34 9.91 -3.80
C LEU A 65 4.52 9.04 -4.78
N ALA A 66 5.18 8.29 -5.67
CA ALA A 66 4.51 7.43 -6.65
C ALA A 66 3.89 6.18 -6.00
N TRP A 67 4.67 5.43 -5.23
CA TRP A 67 4.29 4.11 -4.73
C TRP A 67 3.96 4.04 -3.24
N GLY A 68 4.27 5.08 -2.47
CA GLY A 68 4.06 5.13 -1.02
C GLY A 68 5.19 4.45 -0.24
N SER A 69 4.89 4.16 1.02
CA SER A 69 5.83 3.48 1.92
C SER A 69 5.94 2.00 1.57
N PRO A 70 7.16 1.44 1.50
CA PRO A 70 7.33 0.01 1.29
C PRO A 70 6.95 -0.80 2.54
N ASP A 71 6.51 -2.04 2.35
CA ASP A 71 6.24 -2.98 3.46
C ASP A 71 7.53 -3.49 4.09
N ARG A 72 8.57 -3.66 3.27
CA ARG A 72 9.90 -4.06 3.73
C ARG A 72 11.00 -3.29 3.03
N ARG A 73 12.12 -3.13 3.74
CA ARG A 73 13.37 -2.59 3.21
C ARG A 73 14.46 -3.64 3.41
N ILE A 74 15.17 -3.94 2.34
CA ILE A 74 16.28 -4.89 2.33
C ILE A 74 17.56 -4.11 2.02
N ILE A 75 18.51 -4.18 2.92
CA ILE A 75 19.83 -3.58 2.70
C ILE A 75 20.75 -4.64 2.12
N GLY A 76 21.43 -4.31 1.06
CA GLY A 76 22.37 -5.19 0.36
C GLY A 76 23.64 -4.48 -0.05
N ASN A 77 24.53 -5.20 -0.71
CA ASN A 77 25.74 -4.66 -1.32
C ASN A 77 25.81 -5.11 -2.78
N MET A 78 26.10 -4.18 -3.67
CA MET A 78 26.28 -4.46 -5.09
C MET A 78 27.53 -3.73 -5.58
N GLY A 79 28.51 -4.46 -6.06
CA GLY A 79 29.77 -3.87 -6.59
C GLY A 79 30.53 -3.01 -5.57
N GLY A 80 30.49 -3.36 -4.28
CA GLY A 80 31.17 -2.62 -3.21
C GLY A 80 30.38 -1.42 -2.67
N GLY A 81 29.20 -1.11 -3.24
CA GLY A 81 28.31 -0.04 -2.77
C GLY A 81 27.06 -0.58 -2.04
N THR A 82 26.63 0.13 -1.01
CA THR A 82 25.39 -0.19 -0.30
C THR A 82 24.18 0.07 -1.18
N THR A 83 23.30 -0.92 -1.26
CA THR A 83 22.00 -0.82 -1.93
C THR A 83 20.86 -0.96 -0.94
N GLU A 84 19.72 -0.36 -1.25
CA GLU A 84 18.49 -0.51 -0.49
C GLU A 84 17.38 -0.93 -1.46
N THR A 85 16.73 -2.05 -1.19
CA THR A 85 15.59 -2.53 -1.96
C THR A 85 14.31 -2.35 -1.17
N TRP A 86 13.36 -1.64 -1.75
CA TRP A 86 12.00 -1.49 -1.23
C TRP A 86 11.12 -2.58 -1.83
N VAL A 87 10.38 -3.26 -0.96
CA VAL A 87 9.48 -4.35 -1.32
C VAL A 87 8.06 -3.94 -0.98
N TYR A 88 7.17 -4.04 -1.95
CA TYR A 88 5.73 -3.84 -1.81
C TYR A 88 5.05 -5.18 -1.98
N THR A 89 4.35 -5.62 -0.95
CA THR A 89 3.74 -6.94 -0.87
C THR A 89 2.32 -6.90 -1.38
N TYR A 90 1.98 -7.78 -2.31
CA TYR A 90 0.62 -8.02 -2.74
C TYR A 90 0.15 -9.36 -2.17
N TYR A 91 -1.15 -9.56 -2.14
CA TYR A 91 -1.77 -10.76 -1.62
C TYR A 91 -2.59 -11.40 -2.73
N ALA A 92 -2.28 -12.64 -3.05
CA ALA A 92 -3.10 -13.47 -3.92
C ALA A 92 -4.08 -14.26 -3.06
N SER A 93 -5.35 -14.24 -3.42
CA SER A 93 -6.32 -15.18 -2.87
C SER A 93 -6.07 -16.54 -3.52
N CYS A 94 -6.08 -17.62 -2.74
CA CYS A 94 -6.17 -18.95 -3.31
C CYS A 94 -7.42 -19.03 -4.20
N PRO A 95 -7.32 -19.45 -5.46
CA PRO A 95 -8.50 -19.64 -6.29
C PRO A 95 -9.43 -20.63 -5.57
N TYR A 96 -10.65 -20.19 -5.32
CA TYR A 96 -11.71 -21.08 -4.88
C TYR A 96 -12.02 -22.02 -6.05
N TYR A 97 -11.56 -23.25 -5.98
CA TYR A 97 -12.10 -24.30 -6.82
C TYR A 97 -13.42 -24.74 -6.16
N PRO A 98 -14.58 -24.46 -6.78
CA PRO A 98 -15.82 -25.04 -6.32
C PRO A 98 -15.61 -26.56 -6.31
N PHE A 99 -15.85 -27.19 -5.17
CA PHE A 99 -15.79 -28.62 -5.04
C PHE A 99 -16.84 -29.22 -5.97
N GLU A 100 -16.42 -29.63 -7.18
CA GLU A 100 -17.19 -30.60 -7.94
C GLU A 100 -17.01 -31.91 -7.17
N PRO A 101 -18.10 -32.55 -6.71
CA PRO A 101 -17.99 -33.86 -6.08
C PRO A 101 -17.31 -34.77 -7.10
N LEU A 102 -16.06 -35.11 -6.83
CA LEU A 102 -15.28 -36.00 -7.67
C LEU A 102 -16.07 -37.29 -7.83
N ASP A 103 -16.37 -37.65 -9.09
CA ASP A 103 -16.92 -38.90 -9.46
C ASP A 103 -16.23 -40.02 -8.66
N GLU A 104 -17.03 -40.93 -8.19
CA GLU A 104 -16.72 -42.08 -7.33
C GLU A 104 -15.55 -42.95 -7.79
N TYR A 105 -14.80 -42.53 -8.83
CA TYR A 105 -13.78 -43.33 -9.50
C TYR A 105 -12.33 -43.05 -9.08
N PHE A 106 -12.04 -41.93 -8.44
CA PHE A 106 -10.69 -41.63 -7.95
C PHE A 106 -10.71 -41.34 -6.44
N GLY A 107 -10.58 -42.40 -5.66
CA GLY A 107 -10.66 -42.42 -4.22
C GLY A 107 -9.52 -41.76 -3.44
N ALA A 108 -9.08 -40.58 -3.86
CA ALA A 108 -8.27 -39.71 -3.02
C ALA A 108 -8.57 -38.26 -3.36
N PRO A 109 -9.16 -37.46 -2.44
CA PRO A 109 -9.15 -36.03 -2.59
C PRO A 109 -7.70 -35.58 -2.63
N LEU A 110 -7.30 -34.88 -3.69
CA LEU A 110 -6.07 -34.07 -3.69
C LEU A 110 -6.30 -32.95 -2.66
N TYR A 111 -6.05 -33.27 -1.42
CA TYR A 111 -6.12 -32.38 -0.31
C TYR A 111 -4.95 -31.42 -0.43
N ASP A 112 -5.18 -30.24 -0.98
CA ASP A 112 -4.30 -29.10 -0.73
C ASP A 112 -4.73 -28.51 0.61
N PRO A 113 -4.02 -28.80 1.73
CA PRO A 113 -4.43 -28.39 3.07
C PRO A 113 -4.40 -26.87 3.26
N PHE A 114 -3.85 -26.12 2.31
CA PHE A 114 -3.73 -24.67 2.39
C PHE A 114 -4.91 -23.92 1.76
N CYS A 115 -5.71 -24.56 0.90
CA CYS A 115 -6.85 -23.91 0.24
C CYS A 115 -8.21 -24.24 0.84
N TYR A 116 -8.29 -25.12 1.82
CA TYR A 116 -9.53 -25.53 2.50
C TYR A 116 -9.77 -24.74 3.79
N SER A 117 -9.87 -23.44 3.69
CA SER A 117 -10.42 -22.64 4.77
C SER A 117 -11.69 -21.96 4.29
N TRP A 118 -12.71 -21.83 5.14
CA TRP A 118 -13.86 -20.94 4.92
C TRP A 118 -13.40 -19.50 4.60
N PHE A 119 -12.16 -19.19 4.93
CA PHE A 119 -11.42 -17.98 4.54
C PHE A 119 -10.19 -18.45 3.75
N PRO A 120 -10.19 -18.35 2.41
CA PRO A 120 -9.02 -18.72 1.63
C PRO A 120 -7.80 -17.93 2.14
N PRO A 121 -6.68 -18.59 2.46
CA PRO A 121 -5.48 -17.90 2.91
C PRO A 121 -5.01 -16.96 1.82
N SER A 122 -4.75 -15.71 2.17
CA SER A 122 -4.09 -14.77 1.28
C SER A 122 -2.59 -15.03 1.33
N ILE A 123 -2.01 -15.36 0.18
CA ILE A 123 -0.58 -15.65 0.06
C ILE A 123 0.16 -14.36 -0.29
N PRO A 124 1.06 -13.87 0.57
CA PRO A 124 1.84 -12.68 0.27
C PRO A 124 2.91 -12.97 -0.78
N TYR A 125 3.02 -12.10 -1.78
CA TYR A 125 4.10 -12.15 -2.77
C TYR A 125 4.63 -10.74 -3.08
N PRO A 126 5.91 -10.62 -3.52
CA PRO A 126 6.44 -9.32 -3.93
C PRO A 126 5.73 -8.84 -5.20
N GLY A 127 4.89 -7.81 -5.07
CA GLY A 127 4.16 -7.22 -6.21
C GLY A 127 4.97 -6.17 -6.93
N LYS A 128 5.70 -5.33 -6.17
CA LYS A 128 6.61 -4.31 -6.71
C LYS A 128 7.92 -4.33 -5.93
N LEU A 129 9.02 -4.12 -6.63
CA LEU A 129 10.36 -4.02 -6.08
C LEU A 129 11.07 -2.82 -6.71
N VAL A 130 11.81 -2.07 -5.93
CA VAL A 130 12.72 -1.03 -6.44
C VAL A 130 14.01 -1.03 -5.64
N THR A 131 15.14 -1.07 -6.33
CA THR A 131 16.47 -1.05 -5.73
C THR A 131 17.11 0.30 -5.95
N PHE A 132 17.65 0.86 -4.89
CA PHE A 132 18.38 2.12 -4.88
C PHE A 132 19.86 1.90 -4.65
N ALA A 133 20.67 2.62 -5.39
CA ALA A 133 22.08 2.85 -5.11
C ALA A 133 22.32 4.37 -5.15
N HIS A 134 23.12 4.89 -4.21
CA HIS A 134 23.38 6.33 -4.10
C HIS A 134 22.11 7.21 -4.12
N SER A 135 21.05 6.75 -3.43
CA SER A 135 19.74 7.43 -3.33
C SER A 135 18.97 7.56 -4.66
N LYS A 136 19.37 6.83 -5.69
CA LYS A 136 18.70 6.78 -7.00
C LYS A 136 18.23 5.36 -7.30
N ALA A 137 17.06 5.22 -7.92
CA ALA A 137 16.55 3.96 -8.39
C ALA A 137 17.44 3.41 -9.53
N VAL A 138 18.02 2.25 -9.33
CA VAL A 138 18.88 1.57 -10.32
C VAL A 138 18.19 0.40 -10.99
N SER A 139 17.17 -0.17 -10.35
CA SER A 139 16.37 -1.27 -10.87
C SER A 139 14.98 -1.22 -10.28
N PHE A 140 13.99 -1.64 -11.03
CA PHE A 140 12.64 -1.89 -10.51
C PHE A 140 11.97 -3.04 -11.26
N GLN A 141 11.04 -3.70 -10.60
CA GLN A 141 10.24 -4.82 -11.12
C GLN A 141 8.82 -4.69 -10.57
N TYR A 142 7.84 -5.11 -11.33
CA TYR A 142 6.46 -5.26 -10.86
C TYR A 142 5.77 -6.40 -11.61
N VAL A 143 4.84 -7.05 -10.92
CA VAL A 143 4.02 -8.11 -11.50
C VAL A 143 2.86 -7.46 -12.25
N THR A 144 2.73 -7.78 -13.54
CA THR A 144 1.53 -7.43 -14.32
C THR A 144 0.57 -8.62 -14.26
N SER A 145 -0.64 -8.40 -13.75
CA SER A 145 -1.72 -9.36 -13.93
C SER A 145 -2.21 -9.29 -15.40
N HIS A 146 -2.14 -10.39 -16.09
CA HIS A 146 -2.79 -10.57 -17.39
C HIS A 146 -4.22 -11.01 -17.20
#